data_67f43b4d610c9ea28eaa94fd8b59db8c
#
_entry.id   67f43b4d610c9ea28eaa94fd8b59db8c
#
_cell.length_a   1.000
_cell.length_b   1.000
_cell.length_c   1.000
_cell.angle_alpha   90.00
_cell.angle_beta   90.00
_cell.angle_gamma   90.00
#
_symmetry.space_group_name_H-M   'P 1'
#
loop_
_entity.id
_entity.type
_entity.pdbx_description
1 polymer ?
#
loop_
_entity_poly.entity_id
_entity_poly.type
_entity_poly.pdbx_seq_one_letter_code
_entity_poly.pdbx_strand_id
1 'polypeptide(L)'
;MQSMRINAIGPALVMRHFSPLLAKGASVYAKLSARVGSIADNKKGGWYGYRASKAALNMMLQTAAIELQRKNPTLRVVALQPGTVRSKLSDPYTSSLGHLLAPNESVLGMLTALKSLPAKSGAHFVDHKGSEIPW
;
A
#
# COMPACT_ATOMS: atom_id res chain seq x y z
N MET A 1 -13.67 -10.63 10.07
CA MET A 1 -14.29 -10.53 8.74
C MET A 1 -14.32 -9.12 8.18
N GLN A 2 -14.70 -8.09 8.92
CA GLN A 2 -14.80 -6.70 8.41
C GLN A 2 -13.49 -6.15 7.84
N SER A 3 -12.35 -6.37 8.52
CA SER A 3 -11.02 -5.94 8.02
C SER A 3 -10.70 -6.52 6.64
N MET A 4 -11.03 -7.78 6.38
CA MET A 4 -10.81 -8.40 5.06
C MET A 4 -11.68 -7.76 3.97
N ARG A 5 -12.94 -7.47 4.28
CA ARG A 5 -13.85 -6.80 3.32
C ARG A 5 -13.33 -5.42 2.93
N ILE A 6 -12.92 -4.61 3.90
CA ILE A 6 -12.50 -3.22 3.68
C ILE A 6 -11.09 -3.15 3.10
N ASN A 7 -10.14 -3.92 3.65
CA ASN A 7 -8.71 -3.75 3.35
C ASN A 7 -8.21 -4.63 2.20
N ALA A 8 -8.92 -5.70 1.84
CA ALA A 8 -8.52 -6.63 0.79
C ALA A 8 -9.56 -6.75 -0.33
N ILE A 9 -10.79 -7.20 -0.01
CA ILE A 9 -11.81 -7.48 -1.02
C ILE A 9 -12.24 -6.20 -1.75
N GLY A 10 -12.55 -5.12 -1.01
CA GLY A 10 -12.91 -3.83 -1.62
C GLY A 10 -11.85 -3.30 -2.58
N PRO A 11 -10.58 -3.17 -2.17
CA PRO A 11 -9.49 -2.82 -3.07
C PRO A 11 -9.32 -3.74 -4.28
N ALA A 12 -9.54 -5.05 -4.14
CA ALA A 12 -9.48 -6.00 -5.25
C ALA A 12 -10.59 -5.74 -6.27
N LEU A 13 -11.81 -5.47 -5.81
CA LEU A 13 -12.93 -5.10 -6.69
C LEU A 13 -12.64 -3.77 -7.41
N VAL A 14 -12.13 -2.76 -6.71
CA VAL A 14 -11.71 -1.50 -7.34
C VAL A 14 -10.65 -1.77 -8.40
N MET A 15 -9.65 -2.59 -8.11
CA MET A 15 -8.60 -2.94 -9.06
C MET A 15 -9.17 -3.62 -10.30
N ARG A 16 -10.05 -4.62 -10.12
CA ARG A 16 -10.71 -5.32 -11.22
C ARG A 16 -11.45 -4.37 -12.17
N HIS A 17 -12.19 -3.43 -11.62
CA HIS A 17 -13.05 -2.54 -12.42
C HIS A 17 -12.31 -1.31 -12.97
N PHE A 18 -11.30 -0.81 -12.29
CA PHE A 18 -10.61 0.42 -12.67
C PHE A 18 -9.27 0.19 -13.38
N SER A 19 -8.66 -0.99 -13.28
CA SER A 19 -7.42 -1.26 -14.02
C SER A 19 -7.55 -1.11 -15.55
N PRO A 20 -8.68 -1.43 -16.19
CA PRO A 20 -8.84 -1.19 -17.62
C PRO A 20 -8.85 0.29 -18.02
N LEU A 21 -9.09 1.18 -17.06
CA LEU A 21 -9.14 2.64 -17.27
C LEU A 21 -7.78 3.32 -17.08
N LEU A 22 -6.74 2.56 -16.69
CA LEU A 22 -5.40 3.11 -16.55
C LEU A 22 -4.86 3.56 -17.89
N ALA A 23 -4.20 4.73 -17.90
CA ALA A 23 -3.54 5.24 -19.08
C ALA A 23 -2.50 4.25 -19.60
N LYS A 24 -2.37 4.18 -20.92
CA LYS A 24 -1.28 3.42 -21.57
C LYS A 24 0.06 4.12 -21.29
N GLY A 25 1.12 3.33 -21.14
CA GLY A 25 2.45 3.85 -20.85
C GLY A 25 2.70 4.04 -19.35
N ALA A 26 3.50 5.04 -18.99
CA ALA A 26 3.94 5.28 -17.61
C ALA A 26 2.79 5.75 -16.73
N SER A 27 2.08 4.82 -16.12
CA SER A 27 0.98 5.07 -15.18
C SER A 27 1.26 4.46 -13.81
N VAL A 28 0.51 4.90 -12.81
CA VAL A 28 0.66 4.42 -11.43
C VAL A 28 -0.70 3.95 -10.89
N TYR A 29 -0.72 2.76 -10.34
CA TYR A 29 -1.82 2.24 -9.54
C TYR A 29 -1.34 2.01 -8.10
N ALA A 30 -1.75 2.86 -7.18
CA ALA A 30 -1.34 2.78 -5.78
C ALA A 30 -2.52 2.50 -4.85
N LYS A 31 -2.29 1.73 -3.81
CA LYS A 31 -3.24 1.49 -2.72
C LYS A 31 -2.56 1.69 -1.37
N LEU A 32 -3.31 2.28 -0.43
CA LEU A 32 -2.86 2.40 0.94
C LEU A 32 -2.81 1.01 1.60
N SER A 33 -1.60 0.56 1.85
CA SER A 33 -1.31 -0.62 2.64
C SER A 33 -0.81 -0.22 4.03
N ALA A 34 -0.09 -1.08 4.68
CA ALA A 34 0.54 -0.79 5.96
C ALA A 34 1.75 -1.71 6.17
N ARG A 35 2.80 -1.21 6.82
CA ARG A 35 4.00 -2.00 7.19
C ARG A 35 3.64 -3.28 7.94
N VAL A 36 2.57 -3.25 8.75
CA VAL A 36 2.08 -4.44 9.47
C VAL A 36 1.60 -5.57 8.57
N GLY A 37 1.39 -5.33 7.26
CA GLY A 37 1.11 -6.35 6.26
C GLY A 37 2.37 -7.08 5.75
N SER A 38 3.56 -6.63 6.13
CA SER A 38 4.81 -7.33 5.85
C SER A 38 4.95 -8.56 6.77
N ILE A 39 5.22 -9.71 6.18
CA ILE A 39 5.52 -10.95 6.93
C ILE A 39 6.95 -10.87 7.47
N ALA A 40 7.89 -10.43 6.64
CA ALA A 40 9.32 -10.35 7.00
C ALA A 40 9.61 -9.30 8.08
N ASP A 41 8.89 -8.17 8.08
CA ASP A 41 9.03 -7.08 9.07
C ASP A 41 8.31 -7.39 10.39
N ASN A 42 7.50 -8.45 10.46
CA ASN A 42 6.70 -8.76 11.65
C ASN A 42 7.52 -9.35 12.79
N LYS A 43 8.00 -8.49 13.68
CA LYS A 43 8.71 -8.86 14.92
C LYS A 43 7.86 -8.68 16.19
N LYS A 44 6.73 -7.95 16.08
CA LYS A 44 5.91 -7.56 17.24
C LYS A 44 4.69 -8.48 17.47
N GLY A 45 4.21 -9.17 16.45
CA GLY A 45 2.96 -9.93 16.53
C GLY A 45 1.72 -9.03 16.74
N GLY A 46 0.65 -9.60 17.25
CA GLY A 46 -0.62 -8.88 17.48
C GLY A 46 -1.37 -8.51 16.20
N TRP A 47 -2.54 -7.92 16.35
CA TRP A 47 -3.40 -7.40 15.26
C TRP A 47 -3.67 -8.38 14.12
N TYR A 48 -3.88 -9.65 14.42
CA TYR A 48 -4.01 -10.76 13.45
C TYR A 48 -4.88 -10.40 12.24
N GLY A 49 -6.10 -9.96 12.46
CA GLY A 49 -7.04 -9.65 11.38
C GLY A 49 -6.59 -8.47 10.51
N TYR A 50 -6.01 -7.44 11.11
CA TYR A 50 -5.50 -6.29 10.37
C TYR A 50 -4.25 -6.65 9.57
N ARG A 51 -3.27 -7.31 10.19
CA ARG A 51 -2.07 -7.81 9.50
C ARG A 51 -2.44 -8.72 8.34
N ALA A 52 -3.29 -9.72 8.58
CA ALA A 52 -3.73 -10.65 7.55
C ALA A 52 -4.42 -9.92 6.38
N SER A 53 -5.26 -8.93 6.66
CA SER A 53 -5.94 -8.17 5.61
C SER A 53 -5.00 -7.32 4.76
N LYS A 54 -3.95 -6.74 5.37
CA LYS A 54 -2.94 -5.95 4.64
C LYS A 54 -1.94 -6.84 3.89
N ALA A 55 -1.61 -8.01 4.42
CA ALA A 55 -0.84 -9.02 3.69
C ALA A 55 -1.62 -9.56 2.47
N ALA A 56 -2.92 -9.79 2.62
CA ALA A 56 -3.80 -10.18 1.50
C ALA A 56 -3.85 -9.08 0.42
N LEU A 57 -3.99 -7.81 0.81
CA LEU A 57 -3.90 -6.67 -0.12
C LEU A 57 -2.56 -6.65 -0.86
N ASN A 58 -1.46 -6.81 -0.14
CA ASN A 58 -0.11 -6.84 -0.70
C ASN A 58 0.03 -7.95 -1.74
N MET A 59 -0.43 -9.16 -1.44
CA MET A 59 -0.42 -10.28 -2.38
C MET A 59 -1.25 -9.98 -3.64
N MET A 60 -2.45 -9.40 -3.48
CA MET A 60 -3.31 -9.03 -4.61
C MET A 60 -2.64 -7.97 -5.49
N LEU A 61 -1.96 -6.99 -4.91
CA LEU A 61 -1.23 -5.95 -5.67
C LEU A 61 -0.05 -6.55 -6.44
N GLN A 62 0.71 -7.45 -5.81
CA GLN A 62 1.81 -8.14 -6.48
C GLN A 62 1.31 -8.99 -7.65
N THR A 63 0.24 -9.76 -7.45
CA THR A 63 -0.36 -10.58 -8.51
C THR A 63 -0.86 -9.71 -9.67
N ALA A 64 -1.57 -8.64 -9.36
CA ALA A 64 -2.05 -7.71 -10.39
C ALA A 64 -0.93 -7.00 -11.14
N ALA A 65 0.16 -6.64 -10.47
CA ALA A 65 1.33 -6.06 -11.13
C ALA A 65 1.86 -7.01 -12.21
N ILE A 66 2.05 -8.28 -11.88
CA ILE A 66 2.52 -9.30 -12.83
C ILE A 66 1.59 -9.42 -14.04
N GLU A 67 0.29 -9.45 -13.80
CA GLU A 67 -0.72 -9.60 -14.87
C GLU A 67 -0.83 -8.35 -15.74
N LEU A 68 -0.97 -7.19 -15.14
CA LEU A 68 -1.18 -5.92 -15.83
C LEU A 68 0.06 -5.48 -16.60
N GLN A 69 1.25 -5.75 -16.07
CA GLN A 69 2.53 -5.40 -16.71
C GLN A 69 2.80 -6.22 -17.96
N ARG A 70 2.14 -7.35 -18.18
CA ARG A 70 2.21 -8.06 -19.49
C ARG A 70 1.67 -7.18 -20.64
N LYS A 71 0.72 -6.30 -20.37
CA LYS A 71 0.12 -5.40 -21.36
C LYS A 71 0.67 -3.98 -21.27
N ASN A 72 1.14 -3.56 -20.11
CA ASN A 72 1.73 -2.25 -19.86
C ASN A 72 3.00 -2.38 -19.00
N PRO A 73 4.17 -2.68 -19.59
CA PRO A 73 5.41 -2.92 -18.84
C PRO A 73 5.89 -1.73 -17.99
N THR A 74 5.44 -0.53 -18.31
CA THR A 74 5.81 0.70 -17.58
C THR A 74 4.84 1.08 -16.46
N LEU A 75 3.77 0.30 -16.27
CA LEU A 75 2.84 0.47 -15.15
C LEU A 75 3.55 0.18 -13.82
N ARG A 76 3.43 1.10 -12.89
CA ARG A 76 3.88 0.93 -11.51
C ARG A 76 2.69 0.60 -10.62
N VAL A 77 2.70 -0.55 -9.98
CA VAL A 77 1.71 -0.95 -8.97
C VAL A 77 2.36 -0.81 -7.60
N VAL A 78 1.70 -0.14 -6.67
CA VAL A 78 2.34 0.26 -5.41
C VAL A 78 1.44 -0.05 -4.21
N ALA A 79 1.95 -0.85 -3.28
CA ALA A 79 1.48 -0.95 -1.92
C ALA A 79 2.17 0.17 -1.11
N LEU A 80 1.41 1.12 -0.56
CA LEU A 80 1.95 2.35 0.00
C LEU A 80 1.62 2.46 1.49
N GLN A 81 2.67 2.57 2.32
CA GLN A 81 2.56 2.81 3.74
C GLN A 81 2.57 4.32 4.01
N PRO A 82 1.48 4.91 4.53
CA PRO A 82 1.38 6.35 4.75
C PRO A 82 2.19 6.88 5.95
N GLY A 83 2.83 6.00 6.73
CA GLY A 83 3.35 6.32 8.04
C GLY A 83 2.25 6.28 9.12
N THR A 84 2.59 6.64 10.35
CA THR A 84 1.56 6.77 11.41
C THR A 84 1.02 8.18 11.39
N VAL A 85 -0.17 8.33 10.84
CA VAL A 85 -0.83 9.63 10.62
C VAL A 85 -1.83 9.90 11.73
N ARG A 86 -1.85 11.13 12.23
CA ARG A 86 -2.86 11.58 13.20
C ARG A 86 -4.26 11.51 12.59
N SER A 87 -5.12 10.65 13.12
CA SER A 87 -6.49 10.46 12.67
C SER A 87 -7.34 9.78 13.74
N LYS A 88 -8.65 9.85 13.64
CA LYS A 88 -9.57 9.11 14.51
C LYS A 88 -9.29 7.60 14.53
N LEU A 89 -8.75 7.04 13.44
CA LEU A 89 -8.39 5.64 13.36
C LEU A 89 -7.14 5.31 14.18
N SER A 90 -6.16 6.21 14.19
CA SER A 90 -4.88 6.01 14.89
C SER A 90 -4.94 6.39 16.37
N ASP A 91 -5.82 7.32 16.78
CA ASP A 91 -5.90 7.88 18.15
C ASP A 91 -5.84 6.82 19.26
N PRO A 92 -6.56 5.67 19.19
CA PRO A 92 -6.51 4.65 20.24
C PRO A 92 -5.14 3.96 20.39
N TYR A 93 -4.26 4.10 19.39
CA TYR A 93 -2.99 3.35 19.30
C TYR A 93 -1.77 4.26 19.37
N THR A 94 -1.96 5.57 19.49
CA THR A 94 -0.88 6.57 19.35
C THR A 94 -0.44 7.21 20.66
N SER A 95 -1.08 6.89 21.77
CA SER A 95 -0.75 7.45 23.09
C SER A 95 0.68 7.21 23.56
N SER A 96 1.37 6.22 22.95
CA SER A 96 2.77 5.89 23.27
C SER A 96 3.76 6.23 22.14
N LEU A 97 3.30 6.82 21.02
CA LEU A 97 4.13 7.10 19.85
C LEU A 97 4.59 8.56 19.86
N GLY A 98 5.90 8.77 19.89
CA GLY A 98 6.51 10.09 20.01
C GLY A 98 6.35 11.03 18.82
N HIS A 99 6.02 10.54 17.63
CA HIS A 99 5.87 11.38 16.44
C HIS A 99 4.77 10.85 15.52
N LEU A 100 3.74 11.68 15.34
CA LEU A 100 2.65 11.43 14.39
C LEU A 100 2.77 12.43 13.23
N LEU A 101 2.69 11.92 12.02
CA LEU A 101 2.64 12.77 10.83
C LEU A 101 1.32 13.52 10.76
N ALA A 102 1.37 14.77 10.32
CA ALA A 102 0.17 15.45 9.88
C ALA A 102 -0.32 14.82 8.55
N PRO A 103 -1.64 14.79 8.29
CA PRO A 103 -2.17 14.19 7.06
C PRO A 103 -1.56 14.76 5.78
N ASN A 104 -1.35 16.07 5.71
CA ASN A 104 -0.72 16.74 4.56
C ASN A 104 0.74 16.34 4.35
N GLU A 105 1.52 16.17 5.42
CA GLU A 105 2.91 15.68 5.34
C GLU A 105 2.96 14.26 4.76
N SER A 106 2.11 13.38 5.27
CA SER A 106 2.02 12.01 4.77
C SER A 106 1.63 11.98 3.29
N VAL A 107 0.62 12.76 2.88
CA VAL A 107 0.18 12.82 1.48
C VAL A 107 1.27 13.36 0.57
N LEU A 108 1.92 14.46 0.96
CA LEU A 108 3.00 15.05 0.17
C LEU A 108 4.17 14.07 -0.01
N GLY A 109 4.57 13.40 1.08
CA GLY A 109 5.60 12.37 1.04
C GLY A 109 5.22 11.22 0.11
N MET A 110 4.02 10.68 0.23
CA MET A 110 3.51 9.62 -0.64
C MET A 110 3.51 10.03 -2.13
N LEU A 111 3.05 11.23 -2.46
CA LEU A 111 3.03 11.70 -3.85
C LEU A 111 4.45 11.89 -4.41
N THR A 112 5.37 12.37 -3.58
CA THR A 112 6.79 12.50 -3.94
C THR A 112 7.41 11.12 -4.18
N ALA A 113 7.18 10.16 -3.28
CA ALA A 113 7.64 8.78 -3.44
C ALA A 113 7.11 8.15 -4.74
N LEU A 114 5.79 8.28 -5.02
CA LEU A 114 5.19 7.74 -6.23
C LEU A 114 5.80 8.31 -7.53
N LYS A 115 6.21 9.58 -7.53
CA LYS A 115 6.86 10.19 -8.69
C LYS A 115 8.25 9.64 -8.95
N SER A 116 9.00 9.33 -7.90
CA SER A 116 10.40 8.88 -7.99
C SER A 116 10.57 7.38 -8.24
N LEU A 117 9.54 6.56 -8.01
CA LEU A 117 9.64 5.11 -8.19
C LEU A 117 9.93 4.73 -9.65
N PRO A 118 10.96 3.91 -9.91
CA PRO A 118 11.22 3.40 -11.27
C PRO A 118 10.16 2.36 -11.69
N ALA A 119 10.05 2.12 -12.99
CA ALA A 119 9.36 0.94 -13.47
C ALA A 119 10.15 -0.31 -13.08
N LYS A 120 9.49 -1.33 -12.58
CA LYS A 120 10.08 -2.64 -12.28
C LYS A 120 9.05 -3.75 -12.48
N SER A 121 9.49 -4.97 -12.65
CA SER A 121 8.61 -6.15 -12.63
C SER A 121 8.05 -6.36 -11.23
N GLY A 122 6.75 -6.63 -11.15
CA GLY A 122 6.03 -6.76 -9.89
C GLY A 122 5.65 -5.42 -9.25
N ALA A 123 5.12 -5.49 -8.05
CA ALA A 123 4.70 -4.32 -7.30
C ALA A 123 5.82 -3.74 -6.43
N HIS A 124 5.70 -2.45 -6.11
CA HIS A 124 6.47 -1.81 -5.05
C HIS A 124 5.74 -1.96 -3.72
N PHE A 125 6.49 -2.13 -2.65
CA PHE A 125 6.00 -1.93 -1.29
C PHE A 125 6.89 -0.92 -0.58
N VAL A 126 6.41 0.30 -0.42
CA VAL A 126 7.21 1.43 0.06
C VAL A 126 6.46 2.26 1.10
N ASP A 127 7.21 2.98 1.92
CA ASP A 127 6.66 3.97 2.83
C ASP A 127 6.51 5.36 2.18
N HIS A 128 5.96 6.31 2.93
CA HIS A 128 5.77 7.70 2.50
C HIS A 128 7.06 8.46 2.17
N LYS A 129 8.23 7.91 2.51
CA LYS A 129 9.54 8.45 2.15
C LYS A 129 10.13 7.79 0.91
N GLY A 130 9.45 6.77 0.36
CA GLY A 130 9.93 5.98 -0.76
C GLY A 130 10.88 4.84 -0.37
N SER A 131 11.06 4.60 0.93
CA SER A 131 11.91 3.48 1.41
C SER A 131 11.19 2.15 1.21
N GLU A 132 11.87 1.16 0.66
CA GLU A 132 11.30 -0.17 0.47
C GLU A 132 11.00 -0.86 1.81
N ILE A 133 9.87 -1.56 1.82
CA ILE A 133 9.44 -2.41 2.93
C ILE A 133 9.51 -3.85 2.43
N PRO A 134 10.11 -4.78 3.16
CA PRO A 134 10.09 -6.20 2.77
C PRO A 134 8.66 -6.74 2.80
N TRP A 135 8.39 -7.73 1.93
CA TRP A 135 7.07 -8.37 1.83
C TRP A 135 6.73 -9.28 3.01
#